data_b5b5c9f26b06d0eb52874c747f14dd7d
#
_entry.id   b5b5c9f26b06d0eb52874c747f14dd7d
#
_cell.length_a   1.000
_cell.length_b   1.000
_cell.length_c   1.000
_cell.angle_alpha   90.00
_cell.angle_beta   90.00
_cell.angle_gamma   90.00
#
_symmetry.space_group_name_H-M   'P 1'
#
loop_
_entity.id
_entity.type
_entity.pdbx_description
1 polymer ?
#
loop_
_entity_poly.entity_id
_entity_poly.type
_entity_poly.pdbx_seq_one_letter_code
_entity_poly.pdbx_strand_id
1 'polypeptide(L)'
;MAFTEYLQGKRERMSWVAETAWATGGTMTGGEIVGLDCTITAPDWKQGYQENLTAGADDLYVQGRIKGPKSLPYILTFNPVNWRWLKYLFSVADADDGGIKTHTFTQNTAYTSWKMEWARRATTSNVHTMIGNFCKRATISFSKSSGAGTDGKLMVAMNCVAQDESEGSSVTTISAGNITKTPFLYRNIKLTIASAEYKELNNGEMTIDLGTNENDSRYCNSTYDNLLGEPIPGITRVTGRFNITIKDKTLYDLWATGAAITGTNTLLVDRDGTGDDQLLATFNNFYILGIIGPTNFEGPTNVDLVWVADKFISLVARDDISTY
;
A
#
# COMPACT_ATOMS: atom_id res chain seq x y z
N MET A 1 -18.60 -0.65 -36.00
CA MET A 1 -17.75 -0.82 -34.80
C MET A 1 -17.17 0.54 -34.49
N ALA A 2 -17.56 1.11 -33.38
CA ALA A 2 -17.19 2.48 -33.05
C ALA A 2 -15.72 2.53 -32.62
N PHE A 3 -14.98 3.44 -33.21
CA PHE A 3 -13.58 3.77 -32.89
C PHE A 3 -13.33 4.14 -31.40
N THR A 4 -14.38 4.22 -30.61
CA THR A 4 -14.35 4.52 -29.17
C THR A 4 -13.64 3.45 -28.33
N GLU A 5 -13.54 2.21 -28.79
CA GLU A 5 -12.88 1.14 -28.07
C GLU A 5 -11.35 1.18 -28.20
N TYR A 6 -10.80 1.71 -29.30
CA TYR A 6 -9.36 1.75 -29.52
C TYR A 6 -8.64 2.90 -28.82
N LEU A 7 -9.34 4.01 -28.54
CA LEU A 7 -8.76 5.14 -27.81
C LEU A 7 -8.75 4.98 -26.29
N GLN A 8 -9.29 3.89 -25.77
CA GLN A 8 -9.42 3.62 -24.33
C GLN A 8 -8.50 2.50 -23.85
N GLY A 9 -7.34 2.33 -24.46
CA GLY A 9 -6.34 1.28 -24.19
C GLY A 9 -5.72 1.26 -22.79
N LYS A 10 -6.29 1.95 -21.80
CA LYS A 10 -5.91 1.95 -20.40
C LYS A 10 -7.11 1.86 -19.44
N ARG A 11 -8.18 1.22 -19.82
CA ARG A 11 -9.28 0.95 -18.89
C ARG A 11 -9.06 -0.38 -18.18
N GLU A 12 -8.10 -0.40 -17.30
CA GLU A 12 -8.05 -1.39 -16.25
C GLU A 12 -8.98 -0.90 -15.14
N ARG A 13 -9.92 -1.74 -14.74
CA ARG A 13 -10.77 -1.49 -13.60
C ARG A 13 -10.37 -2.44 -12.50
N MET A 14 -10.08 -1.88 -11.34
CA MET A 14 -9.77 -2.64 -10.14
C MET A 14 -10.72 -2.26 -9.03
N SER A 15 -11.33 -3.26 -8.45
CA SER A 15 -12.23 -3.12 -7.33
C SER A 15 -11.90 -4.17 -6.28
N TRP A 16 -12.15 -3.83 -5.03
CA TRP A 16 -11.95 -4.72 -3.90
C TRP A 16 -13.11 -4.66 -2.92
N VAL A 17 -13.25 -5.72 -2.15
CA VAL A 17 -14.18 -5.82 -1.03
C VAL A 17 -13.51 -6.60 0.10
N ALA A 18 -13.69 -6.16 1.34
CA ALA A 18 -13.23 -6.92 2.49
C ALA A 18 -13.93 -8.29 2.55
N GLU A 19 -13.20 -9.34 2.86
CA GLU A 19 -13.74 -10.66 3.10
C GLU A 19 -14.20 -10.79 4.55
N THR A 20 -15.26 -11.55 4.80
CA THR A 20 -15.77 -11.80 6.15
C THR A 20 -14.94 -12.82 6.93
N ALA A 21 -14.20 -13.65 6.21
CA ALA A 21 -13.21 -14.58 6.71
C ALA A 21 -12.17 -14.82 5.62
N TRP A 22 -11.00 -15.35 5.98
CA TRP A 22 -9.89 -15.59 5.07
C TRP A 22 -10.33 -16.37 3.82
N ALA A 23 -10.06 -15.80 2.66
CA ALA A 23 -10.27 -16.40 1.34
C ALA A 23 -11.71 -16.93 1.08
N THR A 24 -12.71 -16.41 1.78
CA THR A 24 -14.11 -16.84 1.57
C THR A 24 -14.77 -16.15 0.38
N GLY A 25 -14.15 -15.10 -0.14
CA GLY A 25 -14.65 -14.27 -1.22
C GLY A 25 -15.92 -13.50 -0.82
N GLY A 26 -15.84 -12.20 -0.70
CA GLY A 26 -17.01 -11.34 -0.46
C GLY A 26 -17.87 -11.16 -1.72
N THR A 27 -19.06 -10.59 -1.55
CA THR A 27 -19.93 -10.17 -2.66
C THR A 27 -19.42 -8.85 -3.23
N MET A 28 -18.89 -8.85 -4.45
CA MET A 28 -18.28 -7.67 -5.09
C MET A 28 -19.23 -6.48 -5.25
N THR A 29 -20.55 -6.68 -5.20
CA THR A 29 -21.54 -5.57 -5.30
C THR A 29 -21.39 -4.53 -4.18
N GLY A 30 -20.91 -4.93 -3.00
CA GLY A 30 -20.54 -4.01 -1.91
C GLY A 30 -19.11 -3.47 -2.00
N GLY A 31 -18.40 -3.75 -3.09
CA GLY A 31 -17.02 -3.37 -3.27
C GLY A 31 -16.82 -1.89 -3.59
N GLU A 32 -15.56 -1.51 -3.59
CA GLU A 32 -15.08 -0.16 -3.88
C GLU A 32 -14.07 -0.19 -5.02
N ILE A 33 -13.94 0.92 -5.74
CA ILE A 33 -12.85 1.11 -6.69
C ILE A 33 -11.57 1.41 -5.88
N VAL A 34 -10.47 0.76 -6.24
CA VAL A 34 -9.18 0.85 -5.54
C VAL A 34 -8.66 2.29 -5.48
N GLY A 35 -8.76 3.03 -6.57
CA GLY A 35 -8.30 4.40 -6.69
C GLY A 35 -8.22 4.84 -8.15
N LEU A 36 -7.49 5.93 -8.40
CA LEU A 36 -7.24 6.42 -9.76
C LEU A 36 -5.88 5.90 -10.27
N ASP A 37 -5.71 5.88 -11.59
CA ASP A 37 -4.48 5.45 -12.26
C ASP A 37 -3.94 4.09 -11.73
N CYS A 38 -4.87 3.17 -11.44
CA CYS A 38 -4.53 1.86 -10.91
C CYS A 38 -3.75 1.03 -11.93
N THR A 39 -2.67 0.42 -11.47
CA THR A 39 -1.93 -0.59 -12.23
C THR A 39 -1.63 -1.79 -11.34
N ILE A 40 -1.60 -2.96 -11.94
CA ILE A 40 -1.13 -4.18 -11.30
C ILE A 40 0.04 -4.72 -12.08
N THR A 41 1.12 -5.04 -11.41
CA THR A 41 2.17 -5.87 -12.02
C THR A 41 1.55 -7.22 -12.25
N ALA A 42 1.66 -7.75 -13.47
CA ALA A 42 1.05 -9.03 -13.83
C ALA A 42 1.33 -10.07 -12.76
N PRO A 43 0.28 -10.69 -12.21
CA PRO A 43 0.45 -11.73 -11.21
C PRO A 43 1.33 -12.84 -11.78
N ASP A 44 2.37 -13.19 -11.04
CA ASP A 44 3.30 -14.24 -11.42
C ASP A 44 2.99 -15.49 -10.59
N TRP A 45 2.22 -16.40 -11.17
CA TRP A 45 1.91 -17.67 -10.54
C TRP A 45 3.17 -18.45 -10.25
N LYS A 46 3.52 -18.54 -8.98
CA LYS A 46 4.62 -19.37 -8.52
C LYS A 46 4.08 -20.67 -7.96
N GLN A 47 4.25 -21.74 -8.70
CA GLN A 47 4.02 -23.08 -8.20
C GLN A 47 5.34 -23.85 -8.23
N GLY A 48 5.80 -24.22 -7.04
CA GLY A 48 6.94 -25.12 -6.93
C GLY A 48 6.55 -26.53 -7.36
N TYR A 49 7.52 -27.28 -7.85
CA TYR A 49 7.40 -28.72 -8.09
C TYR A 49 8.55 -29.41 -7.39
N GLN A 50 8.23 -30.47 -6.66
CA GLN A 50 9.24 -31.37 -6.10
C GLN A 50 9.42 -32.54 -7.06
N GLU A 51 10.64 -32.77 -7.50
CA GLU A 51 10.98 -33.89 -8.37
C GLU A 51 11.14 -35.16 -7.53
N ASN A 52 10.44 -36.23 -7.93
CA ASN A 52 10.66 -37.56 -7.38
C ASN A 52 11.81 -38.24 -8.11
N LEU A 53 12.93 -38.36 -7.43
CA LEU A 53 14.05 -39.18 -7.83
C LEU A 53 13.95 -40.54 -7.14
N THR A 54 13.75 -41.61 -7.88
CA THR A 54 13.71 -42.95 -7.30
C THR A 54 15.13 -43.46 -7.16
N ALA A 55 15.61 -43.59 -5.93
CA ALA A 55 16.90 -44.23 -5.66
C ALA A 55 16.80 -45.72 -6.04
N GLY A 56 17.61 -46.15 -7.05
CA GLY A 56 17.64 -47.54 -7.49
C GLY A 56 16.92 -47.86 -8.79
N ALA A 57 16.36 -46.88 -9.48
CA ALA A 57 15.94 -47.07 -10.89
C ALA A 57 17.15 -46.85 -11.78
N ASP A 58 17.38 -47.74 -12.77
CA ASP A 58 18.39 -47.55 -13.82
C ASP A 58 18.03 -46.36 -14.76
N ASP A 59 17.05 -45.62 -14.44
CA ASP A 59 16.53 -44.48 -15.18
C ASP A 59 17.11 -43.18 -14.67
N LEU A 60 17.81 -42.43 -15.51
CA LEU A 60 18.35 -41.10 -15.26
C LEU A 60 17.25 -39.99 -15.37
N TYR A 61 15.98 -40.38 -15.50
CA TYR A 61 14.87 -39.43 -15.68
C TYR A 61 14.09 -39.21 -14.40
N VAL A 62 13.51 -38.01 -14.26
CA VAL A 62 12.59 -37.67 -13.16
C VAL A 62 11.34 -38.54 -13.28
N GLN A 63 11.10 -39.39 -12.29
CA GLN A 63 9.98 -40.36 -12.27
C GLN A 63 8.62 -39.68 -12.05
N GLY A 64 8.58 -38.45 -11.59
CA GLY A 64 7.36 -37.70 -11.38
C GLY A 64 7.63 -36.36 -10.71
N ARG A 65 6.61 -35.50 -10.71
CA ARG A 65 6.65 -34.21 -10.04
C ARG A 65 5.44 -34.07 -9.12
N ILE A 66 5.69 -33.68 -7.87
CA ILE A 66 4.66 -33.37 -6.90
C ILE A 66 4.49 -31.85 -6.91
N LYS A 67 3.23 -31.40 -6.99
CA LYS A 67 2.93 -29.97 -6.88
C LYS A 67 3.37 -29.43 -5.51
N GLY A 68 4.17 -28.40 -5.54
CA GLY A 68 4.60 -27.66 -4.39
C GLY A 68 3.64 -26.50 -4.02
N PRO A 69 4.09 -25.64 -3.10
CA PRO A 69 3.31 -24.48 -2.68
C PRO A 69 2.94 -23.56 -3.84
N LYS A 70 1.73 -23.02 -3.80
CA LYS A 70 1.20 -22.04 -4.76
C LYS A 70 1.16 -20.67 -4.09
N SER A 71 1.61 -19.62 -4.75
CA SER A 71 1.45 -18.24 -4.32
C SER A 71 1.31 -17.32 -5.53
N LEU A 72 0.60 -16.22 -5.35
CA LEU A 72 0.34 -15.22 -6.37
C LEU A 72 0.79 -13.84 -5.88
N PRO A 73 2.09 -13.54 -5.89
CA PRO A 73 2.59 -12.22 -5.56
C PRO A 73 2.28 -11.22 -6.68
N TYR A 74 1.93 -9.99 -6.30
CA TYR A 74 1.72 -8.89 -7.23
C TYR A 74 1.97 -7.54 -6.53
N ILE A 75 2.16 -6.50 -7.32
CA ILE A 75 2.25 -5.12 -6.84
C ILE A 75 1.06 -4.36 -7.40
N LEU A 76 0.28 -3.78 -6.49
CA LEU A 76 -0.84 -2.89 -6.80
C LEU A 76 -0.40 -1.45 -6.59
N THR A 77 -0.48 -0.62 -7.63
CA THR A 77 -0.13 0.80 -7.57
C THR A 77 -1.33 1.65 -7.94
N PHE A 78 -1.60 2.70 -7.17
CA PHE A 78 -2.74 3.58 -7.42
C PHE A 78 -2.56 4.97 -6.79
N ASN A 79 -3.34 5.95 -7.28
CA ASN A 79 -3.49 7.25 -6.63
C ASN A 79 -4.71 7.17 -5.69
N PRO A 80 -4.52 7.27 -4.37
CA PRO A 80 -5.63 7.19 -3.44
C PRO A 80 -6.53 8.44 -3.55
N VAL A 81 -7.83 8.23 -3.45
CA VAL A 81 -8.85 9.28 -3.35
C VAL A 81 -9.45 9.36 -1.95
N ASN A 82 -9.22 8.36 -1.13
CA ASN A 82 -9.54 8.26 0.29
C ASN A 82 -8.54 7.34 0.97
N TRP A 83 -8.70 7.12 2.28
CA TRP A 83 -7.78 6.33 3.09
C TRP A 83 -8.34 4.95 3.48
N ARG A 84 -9.46 4.52 2.90
CA ARG A 84 -10.12 3.24 3.22
C ARG A 84 -9.22 2.01 2.99
N TRP A 85 -8.27 2.10 2.07
CA TRP A 85 -7.31 1.02 1.81
C TRP A 85 -6.44 0.67 3.02
N LEU A 86 -6.30 1.60 3.99
CA LEU A 86 -5.55 1.37 5.22
C LEU A 86 -6.19 0.30 6.12
N LYS A 87 -7.50 0.03 5.99
CA LYS A 87 -8.18 -1.06 6.72
C LYS A 87 -7.60 -2.45 6.42
N TYR A 88 -6.95 -2.60 5.26
CA TYR A 88 -6.27 -3.85 4.90
C TYR A 88 -4.89 -4.00 5.54
N LEU A 89 -4.38 -2.96 6.19
CA LEU A 89 -3.11 -2.95 6.91
C LEU A 89 -3.30 -2.85 8.42
N PHE A 90 -4.40 -2.21 8.86
CA PHE A 90 -4.64 -1.85 10.24
C PHE A 90 -6.08 -2.15 10.67
N SER A 91 -6.28 -2.34 11.97
CA SER A 91 -7.62 -2.25 12.56
C SER A 91 -8.08 -0.80 12.56
N VAL A 92 -9.36 -0.59 12.31
CA VAL A 92 -9.97 0.75 12.22
C VAL A 92 -11.01 0.91 13.31
N ALA A 93 -10.98 2.06 13.98
CA ALA A 93 -12.05 2.53 14.86
C ALA A 93 -12.61 3.83 14.28
N ASP A 94 -13.91 3.83 14.01
CA ASP A 94 -14.61 4.95 13.41
C ASP A 94 -15.33 5.76 14.50
N ALA A 95 -15.23 7.10 14.43
CA ALA A 95 -15.94 8.04 15.30
C ALA A 95 -16.62 9.11 14.47
N ASP A 96 -17.81 9.50 14.88
CA ASP A 96 -18.59 10.60 14.26
C ASP A 96 -18.27 11.92 14.98
N ASP A 97 -17.87 12.91 14.20
CA ASP A 97 -17.54 14.26 14.68
C ASP A 97 -18.36 15.29 13.86
N GLY A 98 -19.69 15.25 14.02
CA GLY A 98 -20.57 16.28 13.48
C GLY A 98 -20.66 16.36 11.95
N GLY A 99 -20.51 15.21 11.26
CA GLY A 99 -20.59 15.12 9.79
C GLY A 99 -19.25 14.79 9.12
N ILE A 100 -18.14 15.10 9.78
CA ILE A 100 -16.82 14.58 9.45
C ILE A 100 -16.58 13.32 10.26
N LYS A 101 -16.04 12.29 9.64
CA LYS A 101 -15.71 11.04 10.32
C LYS A 101 -14.23 10.99 10.63
N THR A 102 -13.91 10.47 11.78
CA THR A 102 -12.53 10.24 12.20
C THR A 102 -12.26 8.75 12.26
N HIS A 103 -11.29 8.30 11.50
CA HIS A 103 -10.88 6.91 11.37
C HIS A 103 -9.52 6.74 12.02
N THR A 104 -9.48 6.06 13.14
CA THR A 104 -8.23 5.80 13.88
C THR A 104 -7.73 4.41 13.57
N PHE A 105 -6.51 4.33 13.06
CA PHE A 105 -5.86 3.07 12.68
C PHE A 105 -4.90 2.62 13.78
N THR A 106 -5.04 1.37 14.17
CA THR A 106 -4.16 0.71 15.15
C THR A 106 -3.54 -0.55 14.55
N GLN A 107 -2.40 -0.97 15.09
CA GLN A 107 -1.76 -2.20 14.63
C GLN A 107 -2.72 -3.38 14.74
N ASN A 108 -2.81 -4.14 13.67
CA ASN A 108 -3.70 -5.29 13.59
C ASN A 108 -3.04 -6.53 14.21
N THR A 109 -3.84 -7.35 14.88
CA THR A 109 -3.45 -8.68 15.36
C THR A 109 -3.82 -9.80 14.37
N ALA A 110 -4.69 -9.50 13.41
CA ALA A 110 -5.08 -10.36 12.31
C ALA A 110 -5.28 -9.51 11.05
N TYR A 111 -4.99 -10.03 9.87
CA TYR A 111 -5.18 -9.29 8.64
C TYR A 111 -6.65 -9.25 8.23
N THR A 112 -7.08 -8.10 7.70
CA THR A 112 -8.31 -8.01 6.92
C THR A 112 -7.98 -8.43 5.50
N SER A 113 -8.37 -9.65 5.11
CA SER A 113 -8.22 -10.08 3.72
C SER A 113 -9.28 -9.43 2.83
N TRP A 114 -8.99 -9.40 1.54
CA TRP A 114 -9.93 -8.88 0.56
C TRP A 114 -10.00 -9.74 -0.69
N LYS A 115 -11.15 -9.68 -1.32
CA LYS A 115 -11.36 -10.13 -2.68
C LYS A 115 -11.09 -8.96 -3.62
N MET A 116 -10.36 -9.18 -4.70
CA MET A 116 -10.10 -8.18 -5.73
C MET A 116 -10.59 -8.70 -7.08
N GLU A 117 -11.26 -7.82 -7.81
CA GLU A 117 -11.62 -8.03 -9.21
C GLU A 117 -10.80 -7.09 -10.07
N TRP A 118 -10.05 -7.64 -11.00
CA TRP A 118 -9.25 -6.91 -11.96
C TRP A 118 -9.71 -7.23 -13.37
N ALA A 119 -10.21 -6.22 -14.08
CA ALA A 119 -10.66 -6.34 -15.46
C ALA A 119 -9.71 -5.57 -16.39
N ARG A 120 -9.10 -6.26 -17.33
CA ARG A 120 -8.18 -5.68 -18.33
C ARG A 120 -8.87 -4.83 -19.38
N ARG A 121 -10.15 -5.04 -19.63
CA ARG A 121 -10.97 -4.22 -20.53
C ARG A 121 -12.37 -4.10 -19.94
N ALA A 122 -12.93 -2.91 -19.95
CA ALA A 122 -14.21 -2.62 -19.30
C ALA A 122 -15.43 -3.34 -19.92
N THR A 123 -15.30 -4.15 -20.95
CA THR A 123 -16.44 -4.59 -21.74
C THR A 123 -16.65 -6.09 -21.84
N THR A 124 -15.70 -6.94 -21.68
CA THR A 124 -15.93 -8.41 -21.66
C THR A 124 -14.64 -9.21 -21.60
N SER A 125 -14.65 -10.29 -20.87
CA SER A 125 -13.89 -11.52 -21.07
C SER A 125 -12.46 -11.67 -20.53
N ASN A 126 -11.91 -10.74 -19.76
CA ASN A 126 -10.68 -11.02 -19.03
C ASN A 126 -10.77 -10.38 -17.62
N VAL A 127 -11.66 -10.91 -16.81
CA VAL A 127 -11.84 -10.52 -15.42
C VAL A 127 -11.13 -11.55 -14.54
N HIS A 128 -10.13 -11.09 -13.81
CA HIS A 128 -9.43 -11.91 -12.84
C HIS A 128 -9.98 -11.60 -11.45
N THR A 129 -10.40 -12.61 -10.75
CA THR A 129 -10.89 -12.52 -9.39
C THR A 129 -9.88 -13.18 -8.47
N MET A 130 -9.25 -12.40 -7.60
CA MET A 130 -8.29 -12.87 -6.61
C MET A 130 -8.93 -12.86 -5.22
N ILE A 131 -8.75 -13.93 -4.46
CA ILE A 131 -9.27 -14.12 -3.10
C ILE A 131 -8.15 -14.36 -2.11
N GLY A 132 -8.42 -14.10 -0.83
CA GLY A 132 -7.40 -14.24 0.21
C GLY A 132 -6.21 -13.34 -0.04
N ASN A 133 -6.49 -12.09 -0.45
CA ASN A 133 -5.44 -11.11 -0.65
C ASN A 133 -5.02 -10.53 0.69
N PHE A 134 -3.72 -10.30 0.86
CA PHE A 134 -3.17 -9.52 1.94
C PHE A 134 -1.97 -8.69 1.47
N CYS A 135 -1.67 -7.62 2.18
CA CYS A 135 -0.53 -6.75 1.91
C CYS A 135 0.61 -7.07 2.86
N LYS A 136 1.82 -7.23 2.33
CA LYS A 136 3.05 -7.38 3.13
C LYS A 136 3.69 -6.04 3.44
N ARG A 137 3.63 -5.14 2.48
CA ARG A 137 4.27 -3.83 2.54
C ARG A 137 3.48 -2.83 1.70
N ALA A 138 3.29 -1.64 2.24
CA ALA A 138 2.72 -0.52 1.50
C ALA A 138 3.69 0.66 1.53
N THR A 139 3.89 1.31 0.39
CA THR A 139 4.70 2.51 0.26
C THR A 139 3.83 3.65 -0.24
N ILE A 140 3.79 4.74 0.50
CA ILE A 140 3.20 6.01 0.08
C ILE A 140 4.34 6.88 -0.43
N SER A 141 4.26 7.33 -1.67
CA SER A 141 5.26 8.17 -2.29
C SER A 141 4.66 9.42 -2.91
N PHE A 142 5.44 10.49 -2.95
CA PHE A 142 5.04 11.75 -3.53
C PHE A 142 6.27 12.50 -4.05
N SER A 143 6.07 13.32 -5.07
CA SER A 143 7.12 14.15 -5.62
C SER A 143 6.57 15.46 -6.13
N LYS A 144 7.38 16.52 -5.98
CA LYS A 144 7.13 17.79 -6.66
C LYS A 144 7.15 17.54 -8.18
N SER A 145 6.17 18.07 -8.90
CA SER A 145 6.19 17.99 -10.34
C SER A 145 7.38 18.78 -10.92
N SER A 146 8.03 18.22 -11.92
CA SER A 146 9.10 18.89 -12.66
C SER A 146 8.60 19.81 -13.76
N GLY A 147 7.27 19.87 -14.01
CA GLY A 147 6.67 20.63 -15.10
C GLY A 147 5.80 21.80 -14.62
N ALA A 148 5.77 22.89 -15.40
CA ALA A 148 4.88 24.02 -15.11
C ALA A 148 3.41 23.59 -15.23
N GLY A 149 2.63 23.85 -14.19
CA GLY A 149 1.18 23.68 -14.18
C GLY A 149 0.65 22.31 -13.76
N THR A 150 1.51 21.35 -13.34
CA THR A 150 1.06 20.05 -12.82
C THR A 150 1.67 19.75 -11.46
N ASP A 151 0.84 19.54 -10.44
CA ASP A 151 1.30 19.01 -9.16
C ASP A 151 1.51 17.50 -9.27
N GLY A 152 2.55 16.99 -8.63
CA GLY A 152 2.76 15.56 -8.49
C GLY A 152 1.62 14.92 -7.70
N LYS A 153 1.16 13.76 -8.14
CA LYS A 153 0.15 12.99 -7.42
C LYS A 153 0.81 12.15 -6.32
N LEU A 154 0.08 11.95 -5.24
CA LEU A 154 0.46 10.96 -4.24
C LEU A 154 0.16 9.57 -4.81
N MET A 155 1.12 8.66 -4.66
CA MET A 155 1.04 7.28 -5.13
C MET A 155 1.13 6.32 -3.95
N VAL A 156 0.36 5.25 -4.03
CA VAL A 156 0.47 4.11 -3.12
C VAL A 156 0.89 2.89 -3.92
N ALA A 157 1.88 2.17 -3.44
CA ALA A 157 2.30 0.87 -3.96
C ALA A 157 2.17 -0.18 -2.85
N MET A 158 1.33 -1.19 -3.07
CA MET A 158 1.11 -2.29 -2.14
C MET A 158 1.71 -3.57 -2.70
N ASN A 159 2.63 -4.18 -1.97
CA ASN A 159 3.15 -5.52 -2.25
C ASN A 159 2.21 -6.55 -1.64
N CYS A 160 1.44 -7.21 -2.48
CA CYS A 160 0.38 -8.10 -2.09
C CYS A 160 0.66 -9.54 -2.48
N VAL A 161 -0.04 -10.46 -1.83
CA VAL A 161 -0.11 -11.87 -2.19
C VAL A 161 -1.56 -12.30 -2.14
N ALA A 162 -2.01 -13.05 -3.14
CA ALA A 162 -3.31 -13.71 -3.14
C ALA A 162 -3.17 -15.20 -2.86
N GLN A 163 -4.21 -15.78 -2.26
CA GLN A 163 -4.30 -17.22 -2.07
C GLN A 163 -4.61 -17.92 -3.38
N ASP A 164 -5.62 -17.44 -4.09
CA ASP A 164 -6.10 -18.06 -5.33
C ASP A 164 -6.67 -17.02 -6.29
N GLU A 165 -6.79 -17.44 -7.56
CA GLU A 165 -7.33 -16.66 -8.65
C GLU A 165 -8.30 -17.49 -9.49
N SER A 166 -9.34 -16.85 -9.96
CA SER A 166 -10.27 -17.40 -10.94
C SER A 166 -10.50 -16.39 -12.07
N GLU A 167 -10.67 -16.90 -13.28
CA GLU A 167 -11.06 -16.10 -14.44
C GLU A 167 -12.59 -16.05 -14.59
N GLY A 168 -13.09 -14.89 -14.97
CA GLY A 168 -14.50 -14.63 -15.22
C GLY A 168 -14.73 -13.88 -16.53
N SER A 169 -15.98 -13.84 -16.95
CA SER A 169 -16.40 -13.20 -18.19
C SER A 169 -17.15 -11.88 -18.01
N SER A 170 -17.41 -11.46 -16.79
CA SER A 170 -18.19 -10.24 -16.51
C SER A 170 -17.61 -9.45 -15.34
N VAL A 171 -17.60 -8.13 -15.49
CA VAL A 171 -17.20 -7.20 -14.43
C VAL A 171 -18.39 -6.90 -13.53
N THR A 172 -18.20 -7.03 -12.23
CA THR A 172 -19.25 -6.67 -11.26
C THR A 172 -19.48 -5.16 -11.27
N THR A 173 -20.73 -4.74 -11.38
CA THR A 173 -21.09 -3.32 -11.24
C THR A 173 -21.01 -2.91 -9.77
N ILE A 174 -20.16 -1.93 -9.47
CA ILE A 174 -20.01 -1.34 -8.14
C ILE A 174 -20.29 0.15 -8.19
N SER A 175 -20.66 0.71 -7.05
CA SER A 175 -20.82 2.15 -6.92
C SER A 175 -19.48 2.86 -7.08
N ALA A 176 -19.41 3.84 -7.98
CA ALA A 176 -18.23 4.66 -8.21
C ALA A 176 -18.14 5.87 -7.25
N GLY A 177 -18.99 5.94 -6.22
CA GLY A 177 -19.11 7.10 -5.34
C GLY A 177 -17.79 7.52 -4.66
N ASN A 178 -16.92 6.55 -4.41
CA ASN A 178 -15.62 6.81 -3.75
C ASN A 178 -14.56 7.43 -4.67
N ILE A 179 -14.78 7.52 -5.98
CA ILE A 179 -13.81 8.09 -6.93
C ILE A 179 -14.21 9.48 -7.46
N THR A 180 -15.21 10.10 -6.90
CA THR A 180 -15.64 11.44 -7.29
C THR A 180 -14.67 12.54 -6.82
N LYS A 181 -13.86 12.26 -5.82
CA LYS A 181 -12.85 13.18 -5.29
C LYS A 181 -11.59 13.22 -6.17
N THR A 182 -10.92 14.35 -6.17
CA THR A 182 -9.60 14.48 -6.80
C THR A 182 -8.56 13.67 -6.02
N PRO A 183 -7.49 13.16 -6.67
CA PRO A 183 -6.40 12.50 -5.95
C PRO A 183 -5.70 13.50 -5.03
N PHE A 184 -5.03 12.98 -4.00
CA PHE A 184 -4.12 13.79 -3.20
C PHE A 184 -2.92 14.20 -4.02
N LEU A 185 -2.49 15.44 -3.85
CA LEU A 185 -1.41 16.06 -4.60
C LEU A 185 -0.22 16.39 -3.68
N TYR A 186 0.94 16.60 -4.26
CA TYR A 186 2.14 17.00 -3.53
C TYR A 186 1.91 18.24 -2.63
N ARG A 187 1.17 19.25 -3.12
CA ARG A 187 0.87 20.47 -2.35
C ARG A 187 0.03 20.24 -1.09
N ASN A 188 -0.60 19.07 -0.98
CA ASN A 188 -1.39 18.67 0.18
C ASN A 188 -0.53 18.13 1.34
N ILE A 189 0.80 18.02 1.15
CA ILE A 189 1.69 17.35 2.07
C ILE A 189 2.43 18.35 2.94
N LYS A 190 2.44 18.06 4.24
CA LYS A 190 3.17 18.82 5.25
C LYS A 190 4.00 17.87 6.10
N LEU A 191 5.29 18.15 6.18
CA LEU A 191 6.23 17.41 7.01
C LEU A 191 6.64 18.27 8.21
N THR A 192 6.54 17.70 9.41
CA THR A 192 7.04 18.32 10.65
C THR A 192 8.04 17.36 11.29
N ILE A 193 9.22 17.84 11.65
CA ILE A 193 10.25 17.10 12.38
C ILE A 193 10.71 17.96 13.55
N ALA A 194 10.82 17.39 14.76
CA ALA A 194 11.17 18.10 15.99
C ALA A 194 10.30 19.35 16.23
N SER A 195 9.01 19.28 15.89
CA SER A 195 8.05 20.41 15.94
C SER A 195 8.32 21.55 14.95
N ALA A 196 9.29 21.41 14.05
CA ALA A 196 9.55 22.37 12.98
C ALA A 196 8.95 21.90 11.65
N GLU A 197 8.23 22.80 10.95
CA GLU A 197 7.67 22.50 9.64
C GLU A 197 8.71 22.67 8.53
N TYR A 198 8.85 21.66 7.68
CA TYR A 198 9.73 21.66 6.52
C TYR A 198 8.94 21.91 5.24
N LYS A 199 8.89 23.19 4.82
CA LYS A 199 8.12 23.64 3.64
C LYS A 199 8.79 23.30 2.32
N GLU A 200 10.09 23.06 2.32
CA GLU A 200 10.89 22.82 1.12
C GLU A 200 11.17 21.33 0.94
N LEU A 201 10.11 20.56 1.04
CA LEU A 201 10.10 19.13 0.76
C LEU A 201 10.00 18.94 -0.76
N ASN A 202 10.90 18.23 -1.41
CA ASN A 202 10.91 18.02 -2.87
C ASN A 202 10.20 16.71 -3.27
N ASN A 203 10.51 15.66 -2.54
CA ASN A 203 9.85 14.36 -2.68
C ASN A 203 9.99 13.58 -1.37
N GLY A 204 9.26 12.50 -1.27
CA GLY A 204 9.40 11.60 -0.14
C GLY A 204 8.65 10.31 -0.33
N GLU A 205 8.99 9.39 0.53
CA GLU A 205 8.33 8.10 0.65
C GLU A 205 8.23 7.67 2.11
N MET A 206 7.16 6.99 2.41
CA MET A 206 6.92 6.31 3.68
C MET A 206 6.53 4.87 3.40
N THR A 207 7.28 3.94 3.92
CA THR A 207 7.05 2.50 3.77
C THR A 207 6.60 1.92 5.10
N ILE A 208 5.47 1.23 5.05
CA ILE A 208 4.90 0.43 6.14
C ILE A 208 5.14 -1.03 5.79
N ASP A 209 6.01 -1.70 6.54
CA ASP A 209 6.31 -3.12 6.39
C ASP A 209 5.65 -3.88 7.54
N LEU A 210 4.78 -4.81 7.24
CA LEU A 210 4.01 -5.57 8.24
C LEU A 210 4.77 -6.80 8.77
N GLY A 211 5.98 -7.05 8.26
CA GLY A 211 6.84 -8.14 8.71
C GLY A 211 6.26 -9.54 8.47
N THR A 212 5.34 -9.68 7.53
CA THR A 212 4.63 -10.93 7.27
C THR A 212 5.50 -11.92 6.50
N ASN A 213 5.55 -13.15 6.98
CA ASN A 213 6.13 -14.26 6.25
C ASN A 213 5.03 -15.18 5.71
N GLU A 214 4.84 -15.21 4.39
CA GLU A 214 3.84 -16.03 3.73
C GLU A 214 4.06 -17.53 3.86
N ASN A 215 5.31 -17.94 4.11
CA ASN A 215 5.65 -19.36 4.21
C ASN A 215 5.23 -19.99 5.55
N ASP A 216 4.98 -19.18 6.58
CA ASP A 216 4.59 -19.66 7.89
C ASP A 216 3.09 -20.02 7.99
N SER A 217 2.31 -19.73 6.95
CA SER A 217 0.85 -19.85 6.94
C SER A 217 0.37 -20.69 5.76
N ARG A 218 0.82 -21.95 5.65
CA ARG A 218 0.37 -22.83 4.58
C ARG A 218 -0.44 -24.01 5.12
N TYR A 219 -1.53 -24.32 4.42
CA TYR A 219 -2.31 -25.51 4.72
C TYR A 219 -1.57 -26.79 4.28
N CYS A 220 -1.53 -27.77 5.15
CA CYS A 220 -0.77 -29.00 4.94
C CYS A 220 -1.63 -30.22 4.55
N ASN A 221 -2.85 -30.02 4.07
CA ASN A 221 -3.71 -31.12 3.67
C ASN A 221 -4.05 -31.09 2.17
N SER A 222 -4.40 -32.25 1.63
CA SER A 222 -4.72 -32.43 0.21
C SER A 222 -5.96 -31.66 -0.27
N THR A 223 -6.83 -31.26 0.65
CA THR A 223 -8.05 -30.50 0.32
C THR A 223 -7.72 -29.09 -0.14
N TYR A 224 -6.65 -28.51 0.42
CA TYR A 224 -6.26 -27.13 0.13
C TYR A 224 -5.06 -27.02 -0.84
N ASP A 225 -4.57 -28.15 -1.37
CA ASP A 225 -3.51 -28.21 -2.42
C ASP A 225 -2.31 -27.30 -2.13
N ASN A 226 -1.85 -27.25 -0.86
CA ASN A 226 -0.80 -26.33 -0.40
C ASN A 226 -1.11 -24.84 -0.60
N LEU A 227 -2.37 -24.45 -0.59
CA LEU A 227 -2.77 -23.06 -0.65
C LEU A 227 -2.22 -22.26 0.56
N LEU A 228 -2.07 -20.98 0.35
CA LEU A 228 -1.71 -20.05 1.40
C LEU A 228 -2.82 -19.99 2.45
N GLY A 229 -2.48 -20.21 3.71
CA GLY A 229 -3.38 -19.99 4.85
C GLY A 229 -3.44 -18.52 5.25
N GLU A 230 -4.24 -18.21 6.26
CA GLU A 230 -4.32 -16.87 6.83
C GLU A 230 -2.93 -16.44 7.33
N PRO A 231 -2.38 -15.31 6.85
CA PRO A 231 -1.06 -14.86 7.27
C PRO A 231 -1.10 -14.30 8.69
N ILE A 232 0.00 -14.47 9.41
CA ILE A 232 0.16 -13.91 10.75
C ILE A 232 0.92 -12.60 10.65
N PRO A 233 0.40 -11.50 11.24
CA PRO A 233 1.10 -10.23 11.28
C PRO A 233 2.42 -10.35 12.06
N GLY A 234 3.48 -9.80 11.48
CA GLY A 234 4.79 -9.71 12.12
C GLY A 234 5.00 -8.36 12.83
N ILE A 235 6.25 -7.99 13.01
CA ILE A 235 6.61 -6.70 13.58
C ILE A 235 6.49 -5.63 12.52
N THR A 236 5.56 -4.71 12.71
CA THR A 236 5.39 -3.56 11.83
C THR A 236 6.58 -2.60 11.95
N ARG A 237 7.16 -2.24 10.82
CA ARG A 237 8.23 -1.25 10.71
C ARG A 237 7.79 -0.12 9.81
N VAL A 238 8.09 1.11 10.23
CA VAL A 238 7.82 2.31 9.43
C VAL A 238 9.15 3.00 9.11
N THR A 239 9.45 3.08 7.84
CA THR A 239 10.70 3.67 7.35
C THR A 239 10.42 4.63 6.21
N GLY A 240 11.38 5.44 5.83
CA GLY A 240 11.20 6.26 4.66
C GLY A 240 12.41 7.11 4.32
N ARG A 241 12.19 7.95 3.31
CA ARG A 241 13.15 8.92 2.82
C ARG A 241 12.42 10.21 2.47
N PHE A 242 13.00 11.33 2.83
CA PHE A 242 12.54 12.65 2.43
C PHE A 242 13.68 13.40 1.75
N ASN A 243 13.42 13.98 0.58
CA ASN A 243 14.33 14.93 -0.04
C ASN A 243 13.89 16.33 0.35
N ILE A 244 14.71 17.01 1.11
CA ILE A 244 14.39 18.31 1.72
C ILE A 244 15.49 19.32 1.36
N THR A 245 15.09 20.54 1.05
CA THR A 245 16.04 21.65 0.94
C THR A 245 16.28 22.25 2.33
N ILE A 246 17.49 22.10 2.85
CA ILE A 246 17.89 22.63 4.14
C ILE A 246 18.65 23.96 3.98
N LYS A 247 18.48 24.85 4.94
CA LYS A 247 19.12 26.17 4.97
C LYS A 247 20.13 26.30 6.11
N ASP A 248 20.11 25.38 7.06
CA ASP A 248 20.93 25.34 8.24
C ASP A 248 21.30 23.89 8.61
N LYS A 249 22.07 23.74 9.65
CA LYS A 249 22.59 22.46 10.13
C LYS A 249 21.64 21.71 11.11
N THR A 250 20.46 22.22 11.39
CA THR A 250 19.58 21.70 12.46
C THR A 250 19.32 20.21 12.31
N LEU A 251 18.96 19.74 11.09
CA LEU A 251 18.76 18.31 10.83
C LEU A 251 20.04 17.50 11.00
N TYR A 252 21.19 18.08 10.67
CA TYR A 252 22.48 17.45 10.82
C TYR A 252 22.85 17.28 12.30
N ASP A 253 22.59 18.31 13.10
CA ASP A 253 22.80 18.26 14.55
C ASP A 253 21.89 17.21 15.20
N LEU A 254 20.62 17.12 14.78
CA LEU A 254 19.69 16.08 15.23
C LEU A 254 20.19 14.68 14.87
N TRP A 255 20.63 14.46 13.63
CA TRP A 255 21.22 13.19 13.20
C TRP A 255 22.47 12.82 14.00
N ALA A 256 23.36 13.79 14.23
CA ALA A 256 24.63 13.56 14.93
C ALA A 256 24.44 13.12 16.39
N THR A 257 23.29 13.40 17.00
CA THR A 257 22.99 12.90 18.36
C THR A 257 22.79 11.40 18.40
N GLY A 258 22.37 10.75 17.30
CA GLY A 258 22.02 9.34 17.25
C GLY A 258 20.82 8.95 18.12
N ALA A 259 20.13 9.91 18.72
CA ALA A 259 19.00 9.69 19.61
C ALA A 259 17.67 9.83 18.88
N ALA A 260 16.60 9.29 19.49
CA ALA A 260 15.24 9.54 19.02
C ALA A 260 14.95 11.05 19.07
N ILE A 261 14.40 11.57 17.98
CA ILE A 261 14.07 12.97 17.86
C ILE A 261 12.83 13.27 18.70
N THR A 262 12.97 14.16 19.65
CA THR A 262 11.90 14.63 20.51
C THR A 262 11.04 15.69 19.82
N GLY A 263 9.83 15.94 20.35
CA GLY A 263 8.88 16.87 19.76
C GLY A 263 7.94 16.18 18.77
N THR A 264 7.17 16.98 18.06
CA THR A 264 6.19 16.50 17.11
C THR A 264 6.88 16.09 15.80
N ASN A 265 6.70 14.81 15.41
CA ASN A 265 7.17 14.28 14.15
C ASN A 265 5.96 13.76 13.39
N THR A 266 5.54 14.46 12.33
CA THR A 266 4.29 14.12 11.61
C THR A 266 4.44 14.24 10.11
N LEU A 267 3.73 13.39 9.39
CA LEU A 267 3.40 13.54 7.99
C LEU A 267 1.89 13.75 7.87
N LEU A 268 1.51 14.94 7.44
CA LEU A 268 0.12 15.31 7.19
C LEU A 268 -0.10 15.35 5.68
N VAL A 269 -1.17 14.73 5.22
CA VAL A 269 -1.71 14.89 3.86
C VAL A 269 -3.11 15.45 4.01
N ASP A 270 -3.32 16.70 3.60
CA ASP A 270 -4.57 17.44 3.80
C ASP A 270 -5.03 18.05 2.47
N ARG A 271 -6.14 17.51 1.92
CA ARG A 271 -6.61 17.90 0.58
C ARG A 271 -7.22 19.29 0.55
N ASP A 272 -7.95 19.65 1.56
CA ASP A 272 -8.75 20.88 1.60
C ASP A 272 -8.14 22.00 2.45
N GLY A 273 -7.10 21.68 3.24
CA GLY A 273 -6.44 22.63 4.13
C GLY A 273 -7.25 22.98 5.37
N THR A 274 -8.43 22.34 5.60
CA THR A 274 -9.29 22.54 6.75
C THR A 274 -9.12 21.42 7.78
N GLY A 275 -8.55 20.30 7.36
CA GLY A 275 -8.39 19.10 8.17
C GLY A 275 -9.60 18.17 8.14
N ASP A 276 -10.54 18.40 7.22
CA ASP A 276 -11.74 17.60 7.07
C ASP A 276 -11.58 16.46 6.05
N ASP A 277 -10.55 16.51 5.24
CA ASP A 277 -10.18 15.44 4.29
C ASP A 277 -8.66 15.20 4.33
N GLN A 278 -8.20 14.51 5.36
CA GLN A 278 -6.79 14.37 5.67
C GLN A 278 -6.37 12.97 6.11
N LEU A 279 -5.06 12.73 6.05
CA LEU A 279 -4.36 11.68 6.80
C LEU A 279 -3.27 12.32 7.64
N LEU A 280 -3.28 12.08 8.93
CA LEU A 280 -2.23 12.47 9.86
C LEU A 280 -1.52 11.22 10.38
N ALA A 281 -0.25 11.08 10.03
CA ALA A 281 0.65 10.10 10.63
C ALA A 281 1.54 10.81 11.67
N THR A 282 1.46 10.38 12.92
CA THR A 282 2.32 10.86 14.01
C THR A 282 3.28 9.75 14.39
N PHE A 283 4.57 10.03 14.33
CA PHE A 283 5.64 9.04 14.54
C PHE A 283 6.13 9.05 15.97
N ASN A 284 6.34 7.86 16.51
CA ASN A 284 7.01 7.64 17.79
C ASN A 284 8.44 7.17 17.56
N ASN A 285 9.36 7.58 18.44
CA ASN A 285 10.77 7.20 18.34
C ASN A 285 11.28 7.37 16.90
N PHE A 286 11.23 8.61 16.41
CA PHE A 286 11.67 8.94 15.06
C PHE A 286 13.19 9.13 15.08
N TYR A 287 13.89 8.37 14.25
CA TYR A 287 15.35 8.43 14.12
C TYR A 287 15.75 8.81 12.71
N ILE A 288 16.69 9.69 12.57
CA ILE A 288 17.39 9.93 11.31
C ILE A 288 18.55 8.93 11.22
N LEU A 289 18.48 8.02 10.26
CA LEU A 289 19.52 7.01 10.02
C LEU A 289 20.66 7.54 9.18
N GLY A 290 20.40 8.51 8.30
CA GLY A 290 21.39 9.10 7.44
C GLY A 290 20.91 10.36 6.76
N ILE A 291 21.85 11.25 6.48
CA ILE A 291 21.66 12.44 5.64
C ILE A 291 22.62 12.31 4.47
N ILE A 292 22.07 12.19 3.27
CA ILE A 292 22.86 12.04 2.04
C ILE A 292 22.75 13.35 1.26
N GLY A 293 23.87 14.03 1.10
CA GLY A 293 23.93 15.31 0.39
C GLY A 293 25.31 15.93 0.48
N PRO A 294 25.52 17.08 -0.16
CA PRO A 294 26.79 17.79 -0.03
C PRO A 294 27.01 18.24 1.41
N THR A 295 28.23 18.08 1.88
CA THR A 295 28.66 18.48 3.25
C THR A 295 28.94 19.96 3.40
N ASN A 296 28.87 20.72 2.32
CA ASN A 296 29.13 22.16 2.33
C ASN A 296 27.81 22.94 2.34
N PHE A 297 27.59 23.72 3.42
CA PHE A 297 26.35 24.46 3.69
C PHE A 297 26.47 25.94 3.28
N GLU A 298 27.11 26.25 2.17
CA GLU A 298 27.23 27.64 1.67
C GLU A 298 25.94 28.17 1.03
N GLY A 299 24.80 27.53 1.27
CA GLY A 299 23.50 27.94 0.74
C GLY A 299 22.46 26.87 0.87
N PRO A 300 21.20 27.09 0.34
CA PRO A 300 20.16 26.09 0.34
C PRO A 300 20.60 24.82 -0.37
N THR A 301 20.58 23.71 0.33
CA THR A 301 21.12 22.44 -0.15
C THR A 301 20.07 21.35 -0.06
N ASN A 302 19.90 20.58 -1.14
CA ASN A 302 19.02 19.41 -1.13
C ASN A 302 19.71 18.23 -0.49
N VAL A 303 19.08 17.65 0.51
CA VAL A 303 19.55 16.46 1.20
C VAL A 303 18.47 15.37 1.18
N ASP A 304 18.91 14.14 1.13
CA ASP A 304 18.07 12.98 1.37
C ASP A 304 18.18 12.55 2.83
N LEU A 305 17.10 12.65 3.54
CA LEU A 305 16.94 12.24 4.92
C LEU A 305 16.39 10.82 4.95
N VAL A 306 17.20 9.85 5.34
CA VAL A 306 16.76 8.46 5.56
C VAL A 306 16.36 8.32 7.03
N TRP A 307 15.17 7.78 7.28
CA TRP A 307 14.61 7.73 8.63
C TRP A 307 13.88 6.42 8.93
N VAL A 308 13.71 6.15 10.21
CA VAL A 308 12.88 5.07 10.76
C VAL A 308 12.08 5.58 11.94
N ALA A 309 10.89 5.04 12.10
CA ALA A 309 10.11 5.19 13.32
C ALA A 309 9.73 3.79 13.83
N ASP A 310 9.81 3.59 15.16
CA ASP A 310 9.49 2.28 15.75
C ASP A 310 8.02 1.93 15.55
N LYS A 311 7.14 2.95 15.63
CA LYS A 311 5.70 2.79 15.39
C LYS A 311 5.04 4.15 15.11
N PHE A 312 3.82 4.14 14.62
CA PHE A 312 2.95 5.30 14.72
C PHE A 312 2.54 5.53 16.18
N ILE A 313 2.58 6.78 16.64
CA ILE A 313 1.87 7.19 17.84
C ILE A 313 0.38 7.15 17.54
N SER A 314 -0.01 7.77 16.41
CA SER A 314 -1.34 7.71 15.85
C SER A 314 -1.28 7.76 14.33
N LEU A 315 -2.20 7.09 13.69
CA LEU A 315 -2.49 7.21 12.27
C LEU A 315 -3.99 7.45 12.17
N VAL A 316 -4.36 8.66 11.76
CA VAL A 316 -5.75 9.11 11.77
C VAL A 316 -6.10 9.68 10.41
N ALA A 317 -7.18 9.17 9.81
CA ALA A 317 -7.81 9.82 8.66
C ALA A 317 -9.09 10.53 9.08
N ARG A 318 -9.41 11.60 8.38
CA ARG A 318 -10.70 12.30 8.48
C ARG A 318 -11.25 12.50 7.09
N ASP A 319 -12.52 12.24 6.91
CA ASP A 319 -13.27 12.51 5.68
C ASP A 319 -14.79 12.44 5.92
N ASP A 320 -15.58 12.46 4.85
CA ASP A 320 -17.04 12.38 4.85
C ASP A 320 -17.57 10.94 4.74
N ILE A 321 -16.71 9.93 4.80
CA ILE A 321 -17.10 8.53 4.67
C ILE A 321 -17.49 7.96 6.03
N SER A 322 -18.69 7.40 6.13
CA SER A 322 -19.25 6.99 7.42
C SER A 322 -18.51 5.83 8.10
N THR A 323 -17.96 4.91 7.34
CA THR A 323 -17.24 3.71 7.84
C THR A 323 -16.18 3.26 6.85
N TYR A 324 -15.08 2.76 7.38
CA TYR A 324 -13.98 2.17 6.61
C TYR A 324 -14.03 0.64 6.55
#